data_38fcc6485aeddbb8b86a3625d121bdfa
#
_entry.id   38fcc6485aeddbb8b86a3625d121bdfa
#
_cell.length_a   1.000
_cell.length_b   1.000
_cell.length_c   1.000
_cell.angle_alpha   90.00
_cell.angle_beta   90.00
_cell.angle_gamma   90.00
#
_symmetry.space_group_name_H-M   'P 1'
#
loop_
_entity.id
_entity.type
_entity.pdbx_description
1 polymer ?
#
loop_
_entity_poly.entity_id
_entity_poly.type
_entity_poly.pdbx_seq_one_letter_code
_entity_poly.pdbx_strand_id
1 'polypeptide(L)'
;MPMSPPPPGAAPPTRVLLVRHGQSEWNAEGRWQGLADPPLTDLGRLQAREAAGALGTVDAVWASDLQRAVETATIIADQLGVGPVVVDPDLRERDAGEFSGLTRPEIAARFPGYLDDGRRPPGWEPDEALVARALRALHAIAAEVPGGDVLVITHGGLVYALEQHLGEEFVRLANAEGRWLDVGPGAALRLGERVLLSAPEDTTVPNQI
;
A
#
# COMPACT_ATOMS: atom_id res chain seq x y z
N MET A 1 21.53 3.77 -14.41
CA MET A 1 22.80 2.99 -14.41
C MET A 1 22.49 1.63 -13.88
N PRO A 2 22.81 0.51 -14.57
CA PRO A 2 22.64 -0.81 -13.99
C PRO A 2 23.54 -0.92 -12.76
N MET A 3 22.96 -1.30 -11.64
CA MET A 3 23.70 -1.55 -10.39
C MET A 3 24.66 -2.71 -10.58
N SER A 4 25.87 -2.60 -10.00
CA SER A 4 26.82 -3.69 -9.91
C SER A 4 26.15 -4.90 -9.21
N PRO A 5 26.46 -6.14 -9.63
CA PRO A 5 25.97 -7.33 -8.94
C PRO A 5 26.41 -7.29 -7.47
N PRO A 6 25.58 -7.82 -6.54
CA PRO A 6 25.94 -7.86 -5.13
C PRO A 6 27.25 -8.63 -4.91
N PRO A 7 28.03 -8.29 -3.89
CA PRO A 7 29.28 -8.99 -3.59
C PRO A 7 28.97 -10.46 -3.28
N PRO A 8 29.87 -11.39 -3.65
CA PRO A 8 29.69 -12.82 -3.38
C PRO A 8 29.59 -13.03 -1.87
N GLY A 9 28.47 -13.66 -1.43
CA GLY A 9 28.16 -13.95 -0.03
C GLY A 9 27.17 -12.99 0.63
N ALA A 10 26.66 -11.96 -0.07
CA ALA A 10 25.52 -11.17 0.44
C ALA A 10 24.25 -12.03 0.45
N ALA A 11 23.48 -11.97 1.54
CA ALA A 11 22.16 -12.58 1.58
C ALA A 11 21.29 -11.98 0.47
N PRO A 12 20.39 -12.78 -0.15
CA PRO A 12 19.45 -12.25 -1.14
C PRO A 12 18.56 -11.18 -0.49
N PRO A 13 18.08 -10.19 -1.28
CA PRO A 13 17.14 -9.20 -0.75
C PRO A 13 15.83 -9.89 -0.36
N THR A 14 15.15 -9.37 0.67
CA THR A 14 13.76 -9.70 0.94
C THR A 14 12.89 -9.04 -0.13
N ARG A 15 12.03 -9.82 -0.77
CA ARG A 15 11.09 -9.32 -1.77
C ARG A 15 9.77 -9.00 -1.09
N VAL A 16 9.33 -7.77 -1.20
CA VAL A 16 8.09 -7.29 -0.59
C VAL A 16 7.11 -6.90 -1.69
N LEU A 17 5.93 -7.49 -1.69
CA LEU A 17 4.82 -7.05 -2.52
C LEU A 17 3.91 -6.14 -1.71
N LEU A 18 4.02 -4.83 -1.92
CA LEU A 18 3.12 -3.82 -1.34
C LEU A 18 1.83 -3.80 -2.14
N VAL A 19 0.71 -4.20 -1.54
CA VAL A 19 -0.60 -4.27 -2.19
C VAL A 19 -1.56 -3.29 -1.53
N ARG A 20 -2.24 -2.48 -2.33
CA ARG A 20 -3.35 -1.67 -1.86
C ARG A 20 -4.52 -2.57 -1.47
N HIS A 21 -5.12 -2.33 -0.30
CA HIS A 21 -6.31 -3.04 0.17
C HIS A 21 -7.45 -3.06 -0.87
N GLY A 22 -8.37 -4.02 -0.77
CA GLY A 22 -9.59 -4.08 -1.56
C GLY A 22 -10.47 -2.83 -1.42
N GLN A 23 -11.47 -2.67 -2.29
CA GLN A 23 -12.35 -1.50 -2.26
C GLN A 23 -13.04 -1.37 -0.89
N SER A 24 -12.95 -0.19 -0.27
CA SER A 24 -13.72 0.19 0.91
C SER A 24 -14.96 0.99 0.53
N GLU A 25 -15.91 1.15 1.47
CA GLU A 25 -17.10 1.98 1.27
C GLU A 25 -16.75 3.40 0.83
N TRP A 26 -15.74 4.03 1.46
CA TRP A 26 -15.32 5.38 1.07
C TRP A 26 -14.57 5.42 -0.25
N ASN A 27 -13.96 4.33 -0.72
CA ASN A 27 -13.49 4.25 -2.10
C ASN A 27 -14.66 4.32 -3.09
N ALA A 28 -15.74 3.56 -2.84
CA ALA A 28 -16.93 3.57 -3.68
C ALA A 28 -17.64 4.93 -3.69
N GLU A 29 -17.65 5.65 -2.54
CA GLU A 29 -18.23 6.99 -2.41
C GLU A 29 -17.31 8.11 -2.93
N GLY A 30 -16.05 7.84 -3.25
CA GLY A 30 -15.07 8.85 -3.67
C GLY A 30 -14.60 9.77 -2.54
N ARG A 31 -14.65 9.30 -1.28
CA ARG A 31 -14.21 10.04 -0.09
C ARG A 31 -12.75 9.75 0.25
N TRP A 32 -12.02 10.79 0.65
CA TRP A 32 -10.68 10.66 1.19
C TRP A 32 -10.72 9.97 2.56
N GLN A 33 -9.92 8.94 2.75
CA GLN A 33 -9.99 8.12 3.96
C GLN A 33 -9.02 8.58 5.05
N GLY A 34 -7.76 8.76 4.67
CA GLY A 34 -6.72 8.97 5.67
C GLY A 34 -6.73 7.84 6.71
N LEU A 35 -6.70 8.24 7.98
CA LEU A 35 -6.74 7.32 9.13
C LEU A 35 -8.16 6.89 9.53
N ALA A 36 -9.22 7.43 8.90
CA ALA A 36 -10.57 6.91 9.09
C ALA A 36 -10.64 5.44 8.63
N ASP A 37 -11.52 4.66 9.25
CA ASP A 37 -11.49 3.20 9.11
C ASP A 37 -12.81 2.61 8.58
N PRO A 38 -13.26 3.03 7.36
CA PRO A 38 -14.43 2.43 6.71
C PRO A 38 -14.13 0.98 6.32
N PRO A 39 -15.14 0.09 6.41
CA PRO A 39 -15.00 -1.33 6.08
C PRO A 39 -14.83 -1.56 4.57
N LEU A 40 -14.45 -2.78 4.20
CA LEU A 40 -14.49 -3.24 2.81
C LEU A 40 -15.94 -3.34 2.31
N THR A 41 -16.13 -3.09 1.01
CA THR A 41 -17.34 -3.48 0.29
C THR A 41 -17.32 -4.98 -0.04
N ASP A 42 -18.44 -5.54 -0.51
CA ASP A 42 -18.47 -6.90 -1.01
C ASP A 42 -17.53 -7.09 -2.22
N LEU A 43 -17.42 -6.05 -3.07
CA LEU A 43 -16.43 -6.02 -4.16
C LEU A 43 -14.99 -6.04 -3.61
N GLY A 44 -14.70 -5.28 -2.56
CA GLY A 44 -13.37 -5.31 -1.93
C GLY A 44 -13.00 -6.69 -1.37
N ARG A 45 -13.98 -7.41 -0.80
CA ARG A 45 -13.79 -8.80 -0.37
C ARG A 45 -13.60 -9.76 -1.53
N LEU A 46 -14.29 -9.53 -2.66
CA LEU A 46 -14.07 -10.29 -3.89
C LEU A 46 -12.66 -10.06 -4.42
N GLN A 47 -12.21 -8.80 -4.54
CA GLN A 47 -10.86 -8.44 -4.97
C GLN A 47 -9.78 -9.10 -4.09
N ALA A 48 -9.99 -9.20 -2.77
CA ALA A 48 -9.07 -9.91 -1.88
C ALA A 48 -8.99 -11.42 -2.19
N ARG A 49 -10.13 -12.06 -2.48
CA ARG A 49 -10.13 -13.49 -2.88
C ARG A 49 -9.46 -13.73 -4.23
N GLU A 50 -9.67 -12.85 -5.19
CA GLU A 50 -9.03 -12.90 -6.50
C GLU A 50 -7.51 -12.70 -6.38
N ALA A 51 -7.10 -11.73 -5.55
CA ALA A 51 -5.68 -11.51 -5.26
C ALA A 51 -5.01 -12.76 -4.70
N ALA A 52 -5.66 -13.47 -3.79
CA ALA A 52 -5.13 -14.74 -3.29
C ALA A 52 -4.98 -15.80 -4.40
N GLY A 53 -5.93 -15.86 -5.35
CA GLY A 53 -5.86 -16.77 -6.50
C GLY A 53 -4.77 -16.40 -7.51
N ALA A 54 -4.40 -15.13 -7.61
CA ALA A 54 -3.36 -14.64 -8.51
C ALA A 54 -1.94 -14.72 -7.92
N LEU A 55 -1.83 -14.82 -6.59
CA LEU A 55 -0.56 -14.90 -5.88
C LEU A 55 -0.02 -16.33 -5.87
N GLY A 56 1.31 -16.43 -5.92
CA GLY A 56 2.02 -17.66 -5.58
C GLY A 56 2.19 -17.84 -4.07
N THR A 57 3.15 -18.66 -3.68
CA THR A 57 3.51 -18.81 -2.26
C THR A 57 4.23 -17.57 -1.74
N VAL A 58 3.91 -17.19 -0.50
CA VAL A 58 4.62 -16.15 0.26
C VAL A 58 5.04 -16.72 1.61
N ASP A 59 6.13 -16.21 2.17
CA ASP A 59 6.67 -16.68 3.45
C ASP A 59 5.97 -16.04 4.65
N ALA A 60 5.44 -14.82 4.48
CA ALA A 60 4.72 -14.09 5.52
C ALA A 60 3.72 -13.10 4.93
N VAL A 61 2.72 -12.72 5.74
CA VAL A 61 1.73 -11.68 5.41
C VAL A 61 1.73 -10.61 6.50
N TRP A 62 1.93 -9.37 6.08
CA TRP A 62 1.89 -8.19 6.92
C TRP A 62 0.75 -7.26 6.49
N ALA A 63 0.25 -6.45 7.40
CA ALA A 63 -0.81 -5.49 7.09
C ALA A 63 -0.69 -4.21 7.94
N SER A 64 -1.15 -3.09 7.38
CA SER A 64 -1.58 -1.94 8.18
C SER A 64 -2.65 -2.39 9.18
N ASP A 65 -2.70 -1.74 10.34
CA ASP A 65 -3.70 -2.01 11.38
C ASP A 65 -5.09 -1.40 11.09
N LEU A 66 -5.28 -0.70 9.96
CA LEU A 66 -6.61 -0.25 9.54
C LEU A 66 -7.45 -1.43 9.05
N GLN A 67 -8.71 -1.50 9.50
CA GLN A 67 -9.61 -2.65 9.30
C GLN A 67 -9.64 -3.14 7.84
N ARG A 68 -9.75 -2.22 6.88
CA ARG A 68 -9.77 -2.56 5.44
C ARG A 68 -8.52 -3.30 4.96
N ALA A 69 -7.35 -2.97 5.53
CA ALA A 69 -6.10 -3.66 5.20
C ALA A 69 -6.00 -5.01 5.94
N VAL A 70 -6.35 -5.05 7.22
CA VAL A 70 -6.37 -6.28 8.02
C VAL A 70 -7.34 -7.30 7.42
N GLU A 71 -8.57 -6.89 7.06
CA GLU A 71 -9.56 -7.78 6.46
C GLU A 71 -9.10 -8.30 5.09
N THR A 72 -8.52 -7.44 4.23
CA THR A 72 -7.92 -7.87 2.95
C THR A 72 -6.81 -8.90 3.18
N ALA A 73 -5.89 -8.61 4.10
CA ALA A 73 -4.77 -9.50 4.42
C ALA A 73 -5.24 -10.86 4.98
N THR A 74 -6.25 -10.84 5.86
CA THR A 74 -6.80 -12.06 6.46
C THR A 74 -7.43 -12.96 5.41
N ILE A 75 -8.24 -12.39 4.49
CA ILE A 75 -8.86 -13.15 3.39
C ILE A 75 -7.78 -13.82 2.52
N ILE A 76 -6.70 -13.10 2.21
CA ILE A 76 -5.60 -13.63 1.39
C ILE A 76 -4.84 -14.70 2.17
N ALA A 77 -4.45 -14.42 3.41
CA ALA A 77 -3.68 -15.31 4.27
C ALA A 77 -4.39 -16.64 4.50
N ASP A 78 -5.69 -16.62 4.78
CA ASP A 78 -6.53 -17.81 4.99
C ASP A 78 -6.56 -18.68 3.72
N GLN A 79 -6.67 -18.07 2.54
CA GLN A 79 -6.70 -18.79 1.27
C GLN A 79 -5.35 -19.41 0.90
N LEU A 80 -4.24 -18.73 1.21
CA LEU A 80 -2.89 -19.20 0.96
C LEU A 80 -2.41 -20.19 2.04
N GLY A 81 -3.10 -20.29 3.16
CA GLY A 81 -2.68 -21.08 4.32
C GLY A 81 -1.41 -20.53 5.00
N VAL A 82 -1.21 -19.22 4.94
CA VAL A 82 -0.06 -18.50 5.52
C VAL A 82 -0.53 -17.60 6.64
N GLY A 83 0.15 -17.59 7.77
CA GLY A 83 -0.19 -16.72 8.87
C GLY A 83 0.50 -17.10 10.18
N PRO A 84 0.25 -16.37 11.24
CA PRO A 84 -0.71 -15.25 11.38
C PRO A 84 -0.32 -14.00 10.58
N VAL A 85 -1.30 -13.14 10.27
CA VAL A 85 -1.04 -11.80 9.72
C VAL A 85 -0.37 -10.95 10.78
N VAL A 86 0.79 -10.40 10.47
CA VAL A 86 1.51 -9.46 11.33
C VAL A 86 1.00 -8.04 11.06
N VAL A 87 0.58 -7.34 12.11
CA VAL A 87 -0.01 -5.99 11.98
C VAL A 87 0.97 -4.94 12.42
N ASP A 88 1.20 -3.91 11.58
CA ASP A 88 2.13 -2.82 11.85
C ASP A 88 1.49 -1.45 11.54
N PRO A 89 1.35 -0.54 12.53
CA PRO A 89 0.81 0.80 12.32
C PRO A 89 1.69 1.69 11.42
N ASP A 90 2.96 1.40 11.24
CA ASP A 90 3.84 2.12 10.31
C ASP A 90 3.44 1.87 8.82
N LEU A 91 2.58 0.88 8.55
CA LEU A 91 2.00 0.58 7.23
C LEU A 91 0.68 1.31 6.96
N ARG A 92 0.18 2.18 7.86
CA ARG A 92 -1.06 2.95 7.68
C ARG A 92 -1.04 3.85 6.45
N GLU A 93 -2.25 4.21 5.99
CA GLU A 93 -2.45 5.28 5.02
C GLU A 93 -1.92 6.61 5.56
N ARG A 94 -1.64 7.54 4.66
CA ARG A 94 -1.36 8.94 4.97
C ARG A 94 -2.52 9.54 5.77
N ASP A 95 -2.22 10.26 6.84
CA ASP A 95 -3.23 11.12 7.44
C ASP A 95 -3.64 12.21 6.44
N ALA A 96 -4.90 12.22 6.07
CA ALA A 96 -5.45 13.16 5.11
C ALA A 96 -5.84 14.51 5.76
N GLY A 97 -5.64 14.66 7.07
CA GLY A 97 -6.02 15.84 7.81
C GLY A 97 -7.48 16.21 7.59
N GLU A 98 -7.77 17.50 7.39
CA GLU A 98 -9.13 17.99 7.18
C GLU A 98 -9.78 17.56 5.85
N PHE A 99 -9.09 16.84 4.96
CA PHE A 99 -9.70 16.22 3.79
C PHE A 99 -10.37 14.88 4.11
N SER A 100 -10.08 14.29 5.27
CA SER A 100 -10.69 13.02 5.69
C SER A 100 -12.22 13.09 5.69
N GLY A 101 -12.88 12.13 5.06
CA GLY A 101 -14.33 12.05 4.90
C GLY A 101 -14.92 12.90 3.76
N LEU A 102 -14.14 13.77 3.11
CA LEU A 102 -14.62 14.64 2.05
C LEU A 102 -14.42 14.01 0.66
N THR A 103 -15.38 14.25 -0.22
CA THR A 103 -15.25 14.03 -1.66
C THR A 103 -14.51 15.19 -2.33
N ARG A 104 -14.01 15.01 -3.56
CA ARG A 104 -13.36 16.11 -4.30
C ARG A 104 -14.24 17.37 -4.47
N PRO A 105 -15.56 17.29 -4.79
CA PRO A 105 -16.43 18.48 -4.80
C PRO A 105 -16.56 19.15 -3.43
N GLU A 106 -16.67 18.38 -2.35
CA GLU A 106 -16.74 18.93 -0.97
C GLU A 106 -15.44 19.63 -0.59
N ILE A 107 -14.27 19.06 -0.98
CA ILE A 107 -12.96 19.70 -0.79
C ILE A 107 -12.89 20.99 -1.60
N ALA A 108 -13.28 20.99 -2.87
CA ALA A 108 -13.26 22.20 -3.70
C ALA A 108 -14.13 23.32 -3.13
N ALA A 109 -15.27 22.97 -2.54
CA ALA A 109 -16.17 23.93 -1.90
C ALA A 109 -15.61 24.47 -0.56
N ARG A 110 -15.04 23.61 0.28
CA ARG A 110 -14.53 23.96 1.61
C ARG A 110 -13.14 24.58 1.59
N PHE A 111 -12.30 24.14 0.64
CA PHE A 111 -10.91 24.57 0.47
C PHE A 111 -10.66 25.03 -0.99
N PRO A 112 -11.20 26.16 -1.41
CA PRO A 112 -11.09 26.63 -2.80
C PRO A 112 -9.64 26.70 -3.28
N GLY A 113 -9.36 26.10 -4.44
CA GLY A 113 -8.04 26.07 -5.08
C GLY A 113 -7.03 25.05 -4.52
N TYR A 114 -7.29 24.42 -3.38
CA TYR A 114 -6.31 23.49 -2.76
C TYR A 114 -5.97 22.31 -3.65
N LEU A 115 -6.96 21.73 -4.34
CA LEU A 115 -6.73 20.60 -5.25
C LEU A 115 -5.97 21.03 -6.52
N ASP A 116 -6.20 22.26 -6.98
CA ASP A 116 -5.57 22.79 -8.21
C ASP A 116 -4.12 23.20 -7.98
N ASP A 117 -3.86 23.80 -6.81
CA ASP A 117 -2.52 24.30 -6.42
C ASP A 117 -1.68 23.22 -5.71
N GLY A 118 -2.23 22.02 -5.47
CA GLY A 118 -1.56 20.97 -4.71
C GLY A 118 -1.35 21.27 -3.22
N ARG A 119 -2.06 22.28 -2.68
CA ARG A 119 -1.98 22.63 -1.26
C ARG A 119 -2.58 21.52 -0.39
N ARG A 120 -2.01 21.34 0.79
CA ARG A 120 -2.44 20.34 1.77
C ARG A 120 -3.18 20.99 2.94
N PRO A 121 -4.23 20.33 3.47
CA PRO A 121 -5.01 20.87 4.59
C PRO A 121 -4.22 20.78 5.91
N PRO A 122 -4.69 21.48 6.97
CA PRO A 122 -4.20 21.23 8.31
C PRO A 122 -4.31 19.75 8.70
N GLY A 123 -3.30 19.23 9.39
CA GLY A 123 -3.24 17.82 9.80
C GLY A 123 -2.81 16.84 8.71
N TRP A 124 -2.49 17.32 7.51
CA TRP A 124 -1.93 16.44 6.46
C TRP A 124 -0.56 15.90 6.86
N GLU A 125 -0.36 14.58 6.76
CA GLU A 125 0.94 13.97 7.02
C GLU A 125 1.94 14.29 5.89
N PRO A 126 3.09 14.91 6.21
CA PRO A 126 4.15 15.20 5.22
C PRO A 126 4.72 13.94 4.57
N ASP A 127 5.17 14.05 3.32
CA ASP A 127 5.76 12.92 2.58
C ASP A 127 6.96 12.31 3.30
N GLU A 128 7.81 13.16 3.91
CA GLU A 128 8.99 12.71 4.65
C GLU A 128 8.62 11.86 5.87
N ALA A 129 7.56 12.21 6.59
CA ALA A 129 7.10 11.46 7.76
C ALA A 129 6.50 10.10 7.34
N LEU A 130 5.67 10.11 6.29
CA LEU A 130 5.09 8.90 5.71
C LEU A 130 6.16 7.93 5.20
N VAL A 131 7.13 8.43 4.42
CA VAL A 131 8.24 7.63 3.91
C VAL A 131 9.09 7.08 5.06
N ALA A 132 9.41 7.91 6.07
CA ALA A 132 10.23 7.47 7.19
C ALA A 132 9.62 6.29 7.96
N ARG A 133 8.27 6.31 8.22
CA ARG A 133 7.62 5.16 8.88
C ARG A 133 7.51 3.95 7.96
N ALA A 134 7.20 4.14 6.67
CA ALA A 134 7.18 3.04 5.71
C ALA A 134 8.53 2.33 5.59
N LEU A 135 9.65 3.08 5.59
CA LEU A 135 10.99 2.52 5.59
C LEU A 135 11.29 1.73 6.86
N ARG A 136 10.85 2.20 8.05
CA ARG A 136 11.01 1.43 9.29
C ARG A 136 10.29 0.08 9.20
N ALA A 137 9.03 0.06 8.73
CA ALA A 137 8.27 -1.18 8.54
C ALA A 137 8.98 -2.12 7.57
N LEU A 138 9.42 -1.63 6.41
CA LEU A 138 10.13 -2.44 5.41
C LEU A 138 11.42 -3.05 5.94
N HIS A 139 12.19 -2.28 6.72
CA HIS A 139 13.41 -2.80 7.35
C HIS A 139 13.10 -3.85 8.43
N ALA A 140 12.04 -3.67 9.23
CA ALA A 140 11.60 -4.66 10.20
C ALA A 140 11.19 -5.97 9.50
N ILE A 141 10.40 -5.88 8.43
CA ILE A 141 10.00 -7.02 7.59
C ILE A 141 11.22 -7.77 7.06
N ALA A 142 12.19 -7.05 6.48
CA ALA A 142 13.39 -7.67 5.92
C ALA A 142 14.30 -8.31 6.99
N ALA A 143 14.27 -7.79 8.22
CA ALA A 143 14.99 -8.38 9.34
C ALA A 143 14.33 -9.67 9.86
N GLU A 144 12.98 -9.74 9.82
CA GLU A 144 12.23 -10.92 10.28
C GLU A 144 12.18 -12.04 9.22
N VAL A 145 12.14 -11.69 7.93
CA VAL A 145 12.03 -12.65 6.82
C VAL A 145 13.18 -12.43 5.82
N PRO A 146 14.43 -12.65 6.22
CA PRO A 146 15.58 -12.35 5.37
C PRO A 146 15.60 -13.25 4.12
N GLY A 147 15.58 -12.61 2.94
CA GLY A 147 15.62 -13.29 1.63
C GLY A 147 14.31 -13.98 1.23
N GLY A 148 13.23 -13.81 1.99
CA GLY A 148 11.92 -14.39 1.67
C GLY A 148 11.05 -13.46 0.80
N ASP A 149 9.89 -13.98 0.41
CA ASP A 149 8.82 -13.28 -0.31
C ASP A 149 7.71 -12.90 0.70
N VAL A 150 7.46 -11.59 0.89
CA VAL A 150 6.50 -11.09 1.87
C VAL A 150 5.39 -10.31 1.20
N LEU A 151 4.14 -10.67 1.50
CA LEU A 151 2.98 -9.87 1.12
C LEU A 151 2.70 -8.81 2.19
N VAL A 152 2.52 -7.57 1.76
CA VAL A 152 2.17 -6.44 2.65
C VAL A 152 0.92 -5.75 2.15
N ILE A 153 -0.16 -5.81 2.92
CA ILE A 153 -1.40 -5.09 2.59
C ILE A 153 -1.37 -3.71 3.24
N THR A 154 -1.39 -2.71 2.37
CA THR A 154 -1.26 -1.29 2.74
C THR A 154 -2.21 -0.42 1.91
N HIS A 155 -1.83 0.82 1.62
CA HIS A 155 -2.69 1.86 1.06
C HIS A 155 -2.02 2.60 -0.10
N GLY A 156 -2.85 3.26 -0.91
CA GLY A 156 -2.37 3.99 -2.08
C GLY A 156 -1.39 5.12 -1.74
N GLY A 157 -1.69 5.94 -0.74
CA GLY A 157 -0.83 7.08 -0.38
C GLY A 157 0.55 6.66 0.09
N LEU A 158 0.67 5.53 0.81
CA LEU A 158 1.96 5.00 1.23
C LEU A 158 2.78 4.51 0.03
N VAL A 159 2.15 3.74 -0.88
CA VAL A 159 2.85 3.23 -2.08
C VAL A 159 3.31 4.37 -2.96
N TYR A 160 2.46 5.38 -3.22
CA TYR A 160 2.83 6.56 -4.01
C TYR A 160 4.01 7.33 -3.41
N ALA A 161 4.01 7.52 -2.08
CA ALA A 161 5.10 8.24 -1.41
C ALA A 161 6.43 7.49 -1.56
N LEU A 162 6.44 6.16 -1.43
CA LEU A 162 7.63 5.34 -1.65
C LEU A 162 8.10 5.36 -3.10
N GLU A 163 7.18 5.22 -4.07
CA GLU A 163 7.51 5.27 -5.49
C GLU A 163 8.12 6.62 -5.86
N GLN A 164 7.53 7.74 -5.43
CA GLN A 164 8.06 9.08 -5.66
C GLN A 164 9.41 9.30 -4.97
N HIS A 165 9.57 8.80 -3.74
CA HIS A 165 10.86 8.85 -3.02
C HIS A 165 11.98 8.11 -3.78
N LEU A 166 11.63 7.05 -4.51
CA LEU A 166 12.55 6.26 -5.33
C LEU A 166 12.64 6.73 -6.79
N GLY A 167 12.04 7.89 -7.11
CA GLY A 167 12.19 8.58 -8.39
C GLY A 167 11.18 8.17 -9.47
N GLU A 168 10.12 7.43 -9.13
CA GLU A 168 9.04 7.11 -10.07
C GLU A 168 8.04 8.26 -10.21
N GLU A 169 7.42 8.34 -11.39
CA GLU A 169 6.32 9.25 -11.63
C GLU A 169 5.04 8.75 -10.95
N PHE A 170 4.16 9.69 -10.58
CA PHE A 170 2.86 9.35 -10.02
C PHE A 170 1.96 8.65 -11.04
N VAL A 171 1.58 7.43 -10.74
CA VAL A 171 0.56 6.67 -11.47
C VAL A 171 -0.43 6.10 -10.46
N ARG A 172 -1.75 6.27 -10.72
CA ARG A 172 -2.76 5.74 -9.81
C ARG A 172 -2.69 4.23 -9.68
N LEU A 173 -2.89 3.75 -8.46
CA LEU A 173 -2.92 2.34 -8.10
C LEU A 173 -4.37 1.90 -7.89
N ALA A 174 -4.79 0.83 -8.55
CA ALA A 174 -6.11 0.24 -8.33
C ALA A 174 -6.21 -0.44 -6.94
N ASN A 175 -7.44 -0.74 -6.50
CA ASN A 175 -7.61 -1.66 -5.38
C ASN A 175 -7.10 -3.05 -5.76
N ALA A 176 -6.46 -3.75 -4.83
CA ALA A 176 -5.77 -5.02 -5.05
C ALA A 176 -4.71 -4.98 -6.17
N GLU A 177 -4.16 -3.81 -6.47
CA GLU A 177 -2.94 -3.68 -7.27
C GLU A 177 -1.74 -3.51 -6.33
N GLY A 178 -0.61 -4.09 -6.70
CA GLY A 178 0.60 -4.10 -5.90
C GLY A 178 1.85 -3.64 -6.65
N ARG A 179 2.90 -3.35 -5.88
CA ARG A 179 4.23 -3.00 -6.35
C ARG A 179 5.26 -3.90 -5.66
N TRP A 180 6.04 -4.61 -6.44
CA TRP A 180 7.21 -5.33 -5.91
C TRP A 180 8.30 -4.37 -5.48
N LEU A 181 8.98 -4.72 -4.40
CA LEU A 181 10.10 -3.97 -3.84
C LEU A 181 11.12 -4.96 -3.28
N ASP A 182 12.38 -4.84 -3.69
CA ASP A 182 13.49 -5.56 -3.08
C ASP A 182 14.07 -4.72 -1.95
N VAL A 183 14.16 -5.29 -0.76
CA VAL A 183 14.79 -4.71 0.42
C VAL A 183 16.12 -5.42 0.65
N GLY A 184 17.19 -4.80 0.19
CA GLY A 184 18.53 -5.36 0.27
C GLY A 184 19.25 -5.08 1.60
N PRO A 185 20.45 -5.68 1.79
CA PRO A 185 21.30 -5.39 2.93
C PRO A 185 21.66 -3.89 2.99
N GLY A 186 21.70 -3.33 4.22
CA GLY A 186 21.99 -1.91 4.42
C GLY A 186 20.90 -0.97 3.95
N ALA A 187 19.65 -1.45 3.91
CA ALA A 187 18.47 -0.66 3.57
C ALA A 187 18.39 -0.17 2.10
N ALA A 188 19.15 -0.78 1.19
CA ALA A 188 19.01 -0.50 -0.22
C ALA A 188 17.65 -0.97 -0.74
N LEU A 189 16.86 -0.06 -1.34
CA LEU A 189 15.56 -0.36 -1.92
C LEU A 189 15.64 -0.34 -3.44
N ARG A 190 14.95 -1.28 -4.08
CA ARG A 190 14.79 -1.31 -5.53
C ARG A 190 13.34 -1.65 -5.88
N LEU A 191 12.71 -0.78 -6.68
CA LEU A 191 11.37 -1.04 -7.21
C LEU A 191 11.42 -2.13 -8.29
N GLY A 192 10.51 -3.07 -8.19
CA GLY A 192 10.18 -4.05 -9.20
C GLY A 192 9.00 -3.63 -10.06
N GLU A 193 8.27 -4.56 -10.61
CA GLU A 193 7.07 -4.31 -11.43
C GLU A 193 5.82 -4.06 -10.57
N ARG A 194 4.81 -3.41 -11.17
CA ARG A 194 3.44 -3.39 -10.64
C ARG A 194 2.70 -4.61 -11.11
N VAL A 195 1.80 -5.13 -10.28
CA VAL A 195 0.96 -6.28 -10.59
C VAL A 195 -0.48 -6.01 -10.17
N LEU A 196 -1.41 -6.24 -11.09
CA LEU A 196 -2.84 -6.22 -10.79
C LEU A 196 -3.26 -7.63 -10.37
N LEU A 197 -3.87 -7.74 -9.18
CA LEU A 197 -4.23 -9.02 -8.59
C LEU A 197 -5.74 -9.32 -8.65
N SER A 198 -6.57 -8.31 -8.92
CA SER A 198 -8.00 -8.51 -9.17
C SER A 198 -8.28 -8.75 -10.65
N ALA A 199 -9.42 -9.41 -10.94
CA ALA A 199 -9.90 -9.58 -12.31
C ALA A 199 -10.13 -8.21 -12.97
N PRO A 200 -9.90 -8.05 -14.29
CA PRO A 200 -10.06 -6.77 -14.98
C PRO A 200 -11.45 -6.14 -14.82
N GLU A 201 -12.51 -6.94 -14.83
CA GLU A 201 -13.90 -6.51 -14.65
C GLU A 201 -14.21 -5.99 -13.24
N ASP A 202 -13.47 -6.45 -12.23
CA ASP A 202 -13.62 -6.07 -10.83
C ASP A 202 -12.61 -5.00 -10.38
N THR A 203 -11.77 -4.53 -11.32
CA THR A 203 -10.76 -3.51 -11.04
C THR A 203 -11.39 -2.15 -10.79
N THR A 204 -11.07 -1.54 -9.66
CA THR A 204 -11.49 -0.18 -9.32
C THR A 204 -10.27 0.71 -9.03
N VAL A 205 -10.25 1.89 -9.67
CA VAL A 205 -9.19 2.89 -9.48
C VAL A 205 -9.77 4.08 -8.73
N PRO A 206 -9.54 4.19 -7.42
CA PRO A 206 -10.03 5.32 -6.65
C PRO A 206 -9.43 6.65 -7.13
N ASN A 207 -10.26 7.68 -7.19
CA ASN A 207 -9.92 9.00 -7.74
C ASN A 207 -9.66 10.09 -6.67
N GLN A 208 -9.54 9.70 -5.40
CA GLN A 208 -9.36 10.61 -4.27
C GLN A 208 -8.01 11.33 -4.31
N ILE A 209 -6.98 10.71 -4.85
CA ILE A 209 -5.61 11.26 -4.91
C ILE A 209 -5.26 11.64 -6.35
#